data_60c76608cd02802ce3969c070d786cc7
#
_entry.id   60c76608cd02802ce3969c070d786cc7
#
_cell.length_a   1.000
_cell.length_b   1.000
_cell.length_c   1.000
_cell.angle_alpha   90.00
_cell.angle_beta   90.00
_cell.angle_gamma   90.00
#
_symmetry.space_group_name_H-M   'P 1'
#
loop_
_entity.id
_entity.type
_entity.pdbx_description
1 polymer ?
#
loop_
_entity_poly.entity_id
_entity_poly.type
_entity_poly.pdbx_seq_one_letter_code
_entity_poly.pdbx_strand_id
1 'polypeptide(L)'
;MKTLVFDCEQLRKPFTGFYSYCDNLARALVNQTPPNGPRLSFYVPKTFEGSFGPSADYQRWRSLHKFYLPVPDSTALWHVSSQQSKYWPSSHRIPMLVTIHDVNFMHMQESAQRQAHHRRLYEQAIRRATRIVTISESAKKDILTYFDIQGRTVDVVYNGTEACPANVQAPAVIPERPFLLNINRICRNKNVHVLPALLVGNDLDLLIAGPVQDKDYAQEILREARRWKVEDRVKFIGPVHTAEKHWYLQHCQAFLFPSLAEGFGLPVLEALQYYKPVFCSDHTSLPEVGGDCVFYFDHQFQPEAMQALLEQGLQANLSRTAIDAHLSRFTWDKAASAYWKIYQEMI
;
A
#
# COMPACT_ATOMS: atom_id res chain seq x y z
N MET A 1 -24.92 1.02 24.33
CA MET A 1 -24.68 1.41 22.94
C MET A 1 -23.73 0.40 22.33
N LYS A 2 -23.97 -0.12 21.10
CA LYS A 2 -23.08 -1.05 20.44
C LYS A 2 -21.76 -0.37 20.07
N THR A 3 -20.64 -1.06 20.21
CA THR A 3 -19.31 -0.53 19.89
C THR A 3 -18.69 -1.28 18.72
N LEU A 4 -18.22 -0.54 17.71
CA LEU A 4 -17.36 -1.03 16.63
C LEU A 4 -15.90 -0.76 17.00
N VAL A 5 -15.07 -1.77 17.02
CA VAL A 5 -13.62 -1.61 17.28
C VAL A 5 -12.86 -1.78 15.98
N PHE A 6 -12.05 -0.78 15.61
CA PHE A 6 -11.11 -0.86 14.50
C PHE A 6 -9.69 -1.02 15.05
N ASP A 7 -9.04 -2.13 14.70
CA ASP A 7 -7.68 -2.47 15.11
C ASP A 7 -6.66 -1.64 14.30
N CYS A 8 -6.02 -0.69 14.97
CA CYS A 8 -4.95 0.13 14.44
C CYS A 8 -3.58 -0.19 15.07
N GLU A 9 -3.34 -1.44 15.49
CA GLU A 9 -2.05 -1.83 16.09
C GLU A 9 -0.85 -1.63 15.14
N GLN A 10 -1.11 -1.61 13.81
CA GLN A 10 -0.10 -1.39 12.78
C GLN A 10 0.48 0.03 12.78
N LEU A 11 -0.13 0.99 13.47
CA LEU A 11 0.43 2.33 13.71
C LEU A 11 1.77 2.30 14.47
N ARG A 12 2.14 1.16 15.04
CA ARG A 12 3.48 0.94 15.64
C ARG A 12 4.61 0.84 14.62
N LYS A 13 4.28 0.69 13.34
CA LYS A 13 5.25 0.45 12.26
C LYS A 13 5.19 1.60 11.25
N PRO A 14 5.79 2.76 11.55
CA PRO A 14 5.79 3.88 10.61
C PRO A 14 6.46 3.49 9.28
N PHE A 15 6.17 4.24 8.24
CA PHE A 15 6.69 4.04 6.87
C PHE A 15 6.29 2.71 6.21
N THR A 16 5.13 2.14 6.60
CA THR A 16 4.55 0.95 5.96
C THR A 16 3.18 1.27 5.39
N GLY A 17 2.78 0.55 4.32
CA GLY A 17 1.42 0.67 3.77
C GLY A 17 0.32 0.37 4.81
N PHE A 18 0.58 -0.53 5.76
CA PHE A 18 -0.35 -0.81 6.87
C PHE A 18 -0.53 0.38 7.82
N TYR A 19 0.54 1.15 8.06
CA TYR A 19 0.46 2.38 8.84
C TYR A 19 -0.45 3.39 8.14
N SER A 20 -0.17 3.70 6.88
CA SER A 20 -0.97 4.65 6.08
C SER A 20 -2.42 4.21 5.97
N TYR A 21 -2.68 2.90 5.77
CA TYR A 21 -4.01 2.34 5.76
C TYR A 21 -4.75 2.60 7.08
N CYS A 22 -4.14 2.27 8.23
CA CYS A 22 -4.78 2.45 9.53
C CYS A 22 -5.04 3.93 9.85
N ASP A 23 -4.07 4.82 9.63
CA ASP A 23 -4.20 6.23 9.95
C ASP A 23 -5.28 6.91 9.09
N ASN A 24 -5.20 6.73 7.78
CA ASN A 24 -6.11 7.40 6.86
C ASN A 24 -7.54 6.86 6.95
N LEU A 25 -7.71 5.53 7.01
CA LEU A 25 -9.04 4.95 7.16
C LEU A 25 -9.67 5.33 8.50
N ALA A 26 -8.90 5.34 9.61
CA ALA A 26 -9.42 5.75 10.91
C ALA A 26 -9.95 7.19 10.89
N ARG A 27 -9.21 8.13 10.31
CA ARG A 27 -9.66 9.53 10.15
C ARG A 27 -10.92 9.63 9.31
N ALA A 28 -10.95 8.94 8.17
CA ALA A 28 -12.12 8.96 7.28
C ALA A 28 -13.35 8.33 7.92
N LEU A 29 -13.20 7.24 8.70
CA LEU A 29 -14.30 6.63 9.45
C LEU A 29 -14.87 7.57 10.49
N VAL A 30 -14.03 8.31 11.22
CA VAL A 30 -14.50 9.31 12.22
C VAL A 30 -15.30 10.41 11.54
N ASN A 31 -14.79 10.95 10.43
CA ASN A 31 -15.45 12.04 9.70
C ASN A 31 -16.80 11.64 9.13
N GLN A 32 -17.05 10.35 8.90
CA GLN A 32 -18.29 9.82 8.32
C GLN A 32 -19.10 8.97 9.32
N THR A 33 -18.84 9.08 10.62
CA THR A 33 -19.58 8.33 11.62
C THR A 33 -21.08 8.67 11.53
N PRO A 34 -21.96 7.68 11.28
CA PRO A 34 -23.39 7.91 11.18
C PRO A 34 -23.96 8.42 12.52
N PRO A 35 -24.89 9.40 12.53
CA PRO A 35 -25.45 9.98 13.76
C PRO A 35 -26.05 8.94 14.73
N ASN A 36 -26.66 7.88 14.19
CA ASN A 36 -27.26 6.79 14.96
C ASN A 36 -26.48 5.47 14.83
N GLY A 37 -25.22 5.56 14.40
CA GLY A 37 -24.33 4.40 14.24
C GLY A 37 -23.79 3.85 15.55
N PRO A 38 -23.07 2.73 15.50
CA PRO A 38 -22.33 2.23 16.65
C PRO A 38 -21.25 3.22 17.06
N ARG A 39 -20.90 3.19 18.34
CA ARG A 39 -19.77 3.98 18.85
C ARG A 39 -18.46 3.43 18.26
N LEU A 40 -17.66 4.29 17.67
CA LEU A 40 -16.38 3.92 17.08
C LEU A 40 -15.29 3.93 18.16
N SER A 41 -14.54 2.84 18.24
CA SER A 41 -13.41 2.67 19.16
C SER A 41 -12.17 2.20 18.39
N PHE A 42 -11.01 2.76 18.71
CA PHE A 42 -9.75 2.40 18.09
C PHE A 42 -8.85 1.63 19.05
N TYR A 43 -8.40 0.45 18.62
CA TYR A 43 -7.38 -0.31 19.34
C TYR A 43 -5.99 0.16 18.89
N VAL A 44 -5.32 0.97 19.70
CA VAL A 44 -4.13 1.76 19.31
C VAL A 44 -2.95 1.63 20.28
N PRO A 45 -1.71 1.87 19.80
CA PRO A 45 -0.56 2.14 20.68
C PRO A 45 -0.83 3.38 21.55
N LYS A 46 -0.24 3.42 22.75
CA LYS A 46 -0.41 4.53 23.72
C LYS A 46 -0.20 5.93 23.09
N THR A 47 0.75 6.04 22.18
CA THR A 47 1.11 7.31 21.52
C THR A 47 0.03 7.83 20.57
N PHE A 48 -0.96 7.00 20.21
CA PHE A 48 -2.07 7.34 19.33
C PHE A 48 -3.41 7.49 20.05
N GLU A 49 -3.44 7.40 21.38
CA GLU A 49 -4.65 7.71 22.14
C GLU A 49 -5.03 9.19 21.93
N GLY A 50 -6.26 9.43 21.47
CA GLY A 50 -6.76 10.77 21.13
C GLY A 50 -6.43 11.26 19.72
N SER A 51 -5.62 10.55 18.93
CA SER A 51 -5.16 11.03 17.62
C SER A 51 -6.26 11.19 16.56
N PHE A 52 -7.39 10.51 16.75
CA PHE A 52 -8.54 10.57 15.83
C PHE A 52 -9.69 11.42 16.37
N GLY A 53 -9.44 12.23 17.43
CA GLY A 53 -10.40 13.18 17.98
C GLY A 53 -11.21 12.64 19.16
N PRO A 54 -12.01 13.54 19.79
CA PRO A 54 -12.74 13.23 21.03
C PRO A 54 -14.03 12.46 20.81
N SER A 55 -14.51 12.34 19.57
CA SER A 55 -15.75 11.62 19.23
C SER A 55 -15.59 10.10 19.22
N ALA A 56 -14.34 9.61 19.27
CA ALA A 56 -14.02 8.19 19.26
C ALA A 56 -13.49 7.72 20.62
N ASP A 57 -13.71 6.45 20.91
CA ASP A 57 -13.09 5.78 22.06
C ASP A 57 -11.73 5.20 21.68
N TYR A 58 -10.92 4.94 22.72
CA TYR A 58 -9.58 4.36 22.53
C TYR A 58 -9.38 3.18 23.49
N GLN A 59 -8.92 2.06 22.91
CA GLN A 59 -8.47 0.89 23.65
C GLN A 59 -6.97 0.75 23.48
N ARG A 60 -6.24 0.79 24.59
CA ARG A 60 -4.77 0.73 24.55
C ARG A 60 -4.28 -0.64 24.18
N TRP A 61 -3.46 -0.71 23.12
CA TRP A 61 -2.67 -1.87 22.77
C TRP A 61 -1.67 -2.24 23.87
N ARG A 62 -1.54 -3.55 24.16
CA ARG A 62 -0.52 -4.11 25.05
C ARG A 62 0.07 -5.38 24.44
N SER A 63 1.37 -5.63 24.66
CA SER A 63 2.06 -6.81 24.10
C SER A 63 1.47 -8.15 24.58
N LEU A 64 0.91 -8.18 25.81
CA LEU A 64 0.25 -9.37 26.39
C LEU A 64 -1.08 -9.73 25.69
N HIS A 65 -1.70 -8.79 24.98
CA HIS A 65 -2.96 -9.05 24.25
C HIS A 65 -2.80 -10.05 23.10
N LYS A 66 -1.57 -10.42 22.71
CA LYS A 66 -1.32 -11.54 21.80
C LYS A 66 -1.73 -12.92 22.39
N PHE A 67 -1.81 -13.04 23.72
CA PHE A 67 -2.22 -14.26 24.41
C PHE A 67 -3.68 -14.19 24.83
N TYR A 68 -4.10 -13.04 25.34
CA TYR A 68 -5.47 -12.80 25.79
C TYR A 68 -5.83 -11.33 25.57
N LEU A 69 -6.77 -11.09 24.64
CA LEU A 69 -7.31 -9.77 24.34
C LEU A 69 -8.75 -9.69 24.85
N PRO A 70 -8.95 -9.12 26.07
CA PRO A 70 -10.30 -8.91 26.59
C PRO A 70 -10.99 -7.83 25.77
N VAL A 71 -12.28 -8.01 25.55
CA VAL A 71 -13.11 -7.03 24.84
C VAL A 71 -14.32 -6.69 25.69
N PRO A 72 -14.76 -5.42 25.70
CA PRO A 72 -15.97 -5.01 26.38
C PRO A 72 -17.21 -5.76 25.84
N ASP A 73 -18.17 -6.05 26.70
CA ASP A 73 -19.44 -6.72 26.32
C ASP A 73 -20.25 -5.90 25.30
N SER A 74 -20.05 -4.58 25.27
CA SER A 74 -20.68 -3.70 24.27
C SER A 74 -20.13 -3.85 22.86
N THR A 75 -19.02 -4.63 22.66
CA THR A 75 -18.38 -4.80 21.35
C THR A 75 -19.26 -5.64 20.42
N ALA A 76 -19.81 -4.99 19.41
CA ALA A 76 -20.69 -5.62 18.42
C ALA A 76 -19.92 -6.11 17.18
N LEU A 77 -18.78 -5.50 16.88
CA LEU A 77 -17.93 -5.85 15.74
C LEU A 77 -16.48 -5.49 16.03
N TRP A 78 -15.56 -6.35 15.59
CA TRP A 78 -14.12 -6.09 15.60
C TRP A 78 -13.57 -6.15 14.17
N HIS A 79 -13.00 -5.04 13.69
CA HIS A 79 -12.33 -4.99 12.40
C HIS A 79 -10.81 -5.17 12.60
N VAL A 80 -10.28 -6.30 12.15
CA VAL A 80 -8.85 -6.62 12.13
C VAL A 80 -8.25 -6.02 10.86
N SER A 81 -7.38 -5.03 11.01
CA SER A 81 -6.83 -4.24 9.89
C SER A 81 -5.80 -4.98 9.02
N SER A 82 -5.35 -6.15 9.42
CA SER A 82 -4.33 -6.90 8.66
C SER A 82 -4.38 -8.39 8.97
N GLN A 83 -4.24 -9.21 7.93
CA GLN A 83 -4.07 -10.67 8.05
C GLN A 83 -2.86 -11.10 8.88
N GLN A 84 -1.92 -10.20 9.10
CA GLN A 84 -0.71 -10.45 9.90
C GLN A 84 -0.87 -10.08 11.38
N SER A 85 -2.07 -9.63 11.80
CA SER A 85 -2.30 -9.29 13.21
C SER A 85 -2.10 -10.52 14.09
N LYS A 86 -1.47 -10.28 15.25
CA LYS A 86 -1.31 -11.26 16.34
C LYS A 86 -2.30 -11.01 17.48
N TYR A 87 -3.14 -9.99 17.35
CA TYR A 87 -4.03 -9.50 18.39
C TYR A 87 -5.47 -9.77 17.99
N TRP A 88 -5.98 -10.87 18.50
CA TRP A 88 -7.31 -11.36 18.19
C TRP A 88 -8.18 -11.33 19.45
N PRO A 89 -9.41 -10.79 19.39
CA PRO A 89 -10.35 -10.88 20.49
C PRO A 89 -10.42 -12.32 21.05
N SER A 90 -10.38 -12.47 22.36
CA SER A 90 -10.45 -13.79 23.00
C SER A 90 -11.84 -14.42 22.88
N SER A 91 -12.89 -13.58 22.70
CA SER A 91 -14.25 -14.03 22.48
C SER A 91 -14.47 -14.46 21.03
N HIS A 92 -15.01 -15.67 20.84
CA HIS A 92 -15.44 -16.15 19.52
C HIS A 92 -16.87 -15.71 19.14
N ARG A 93 -17.58 -15.00 20.03
CA ARG A 93 -18.96 -14.54 19.80
C ARG A 93 -19.02 -13.22 19.03
N ILE A 94 -17.91 -12.49 18.95
CA ILE A 94 -17.85 -11.17 18.30
C ILE A 94 -17.63 -11.38 16.82
N PRO A 95 -18.52 -10.88 15.94
CA PRO A 95 -18.29 -10.86 14.51
C PRO A 95 -16.96 -10.15 14.18
N MET A 96 -16.20 -10.72 13.26
CA MET A 96 -14.91 -10.15 12.85
C MET A 96 -14.92 -9.84 11.35
N LEU A 97 -14.68 -8.57 11.02
CA LEU A 97 -14.27 -8.16 9.69
C LEU A 97 -12.74 -8.25 9.62
N VAL A 98 -12.20 -8.91 8.62
CA VAL A 98 -10.75 -9.04 8.47
C VAL A 98 -10.32 -8.46 7.12
N THR A 99 -9.42 -7.47 7.14
CA THR A 99 -8.80 -6.97 5.92
C THR A 99 -7.58 -7.83 5.57
N ILE A 100 -7.59 -8.40 4.37
CA ILE A 100 -6.47 -9.11 3.77
C ILE A 100 -5.96 -8.25 2.61
N HIS A 101 -4.77 -7.64 2.79
CA HIS A 101 -4.25 -6.65 1.84
C HIS A 101 -3.72 -7.28 0.55
N ASP A 102 -3.09 -8.42 0.63
CA ASP A 102 -2.49 -9.10 -0.50
C ASP A 102 -2.22 -10.57 -0.19
N VAL A 103 -1.80 -11.32 -1.19
CA VAL A 103 -1.28 -12.69 -1.10
C VAL A 103 0.06 -12.77 -1.84
N ASN A 104 0.83 -11.69 -1.81
CA ASN A 104 2.05 -11.50 -2.60
C ASN A 104 3.09 -12.61 -2.42
N PHE A 105 3.12 -13.29 -1.26
CA PHE A 105 4.02 -14.41 -1.03
C PHE A 105 3.77 -15.61 -1.98
N MET A 106 2.58 -15.70 -2.59
CA MET A 106 2.27 -16.71 -3.59
C MET A 106 2.90 -16.41 -4.97
N HIS A 107 3.20 -15.14 -5.23
CA HIS A 107 3.82 -14.67 -6.47
C HIS A 107 5.35 -14.53 -6.34
N MET A 108 5.91 -14.83 -5.16
CA MET A 108 7.33 -14.69 -4.89
C MET A 108 8.01 -16.04 -4.75
N GLN A 109 9.28 -16.10 -5.14
CA GLN A 109 10.13 -17.26 -4.87
C GLN A 109 10.57 -17.23 -3.40
N GLU A 110 9.78 -17.83 -2.54
CA GLU A 110 10.11 -18.03 -1.13
C GLU A 110 10.44 -19.51 -0.84
N SER A 111 11.18 -19.74 0.25
CA SER A 111 11.39 -21.12 0.73
C SER A 111 10.05 -21.75 1.13
N ALA A 112 9.92 -23.07 0.94
CA ALA A 112 8.72 -23.82 1.31
C ALA A 112 8.29 -23.61 2.79
N GLN A 113 9.29 -23.44 3.68
CA GLN A 113 9.01 -23.15 5.11
C GLN A 113 8.36 -21.78 5.32
N ARG A 114 8.83 -20.73 4.62
CA ARG A 114 8.25 -19.39 4.67
C ARG A 114 6.86 -19.37 4.06
N GLN A 115 6.68 -19.99 2.91
CA GLN A 115 5.36 -20.12 2.27
C GLN A 115 4.36 -20.82 3.20
N ALA A 116 4.76 -21.95 3.82
CA ALA A 116 3.91 -22.67 4.77
C ALA A 116 3.58 -21.83 6.01
N HIS A 117 4.53 -21.03 6.50
CA HIS A 117 4.28 -20.12 7.62
C HIS A 117 3.25 -19.03 7.25
N HIS A 118 3.45 -18.35 6.10
CA HIS A 118 2.51 -17.34 5.63
C HIS A 118 1.13 -17.95 5.40
N ARG A 119 1.04 -19.08 4.70
CA ARG A 119 -0.23 -19.78 4.47
C ARG A 119 -1.01 -20.02 5.76
N ARG A 120 -0.35 -20.51 6.83
CA ARG A 120 -0.99 -20.72 8.14
C ARG A 120 -1.57 -19.45 8.74
N LEU A 121 -0.87 -18.30 8.63
CA LEU A 121 -1.36 -17.02 9.12
C LEU A 121 -2.64 -16.59 8.39
N TYR A 122 -2.64 -16.72 7.07
CA TYR A 122 -3.83 -16.37 6.26
C TYR A 122 -5.00 -17.30 6.52
N GLU A 123 -4.76 -18.60 6.59
CA GLU A 123 -5.79 -19.58 6.95
C GLU A 123 -6.37 -19.31 8.36
N GLN A 124 -5.54 -18.91 9.31
CA GLN A 124 -5.99 -18.51 10.63
C GLN A 124 -6.88 -17.24 10.55
N ALA A 125 -6.46 -16.24 9.81
CA ALA A 125 -7.22 -15.02 9.62
C ALA A 125 -8.58 -15.30 8.94
N ILE A 126 -8.58 -16.12 7.89
CA ILE A 126 -9.80 -16.55 7.19
C ILE A 126 -10.72 -17.31 8.14
N ARG A 127 -10.23 -18.29 8.89
CA ARG A 127 -11.06 -19.07 9.85
C ARG A 127 -11.70 -18.21 10.92
N ARG A 128 -11.02 -17.15 11.36
CA ARG A 128 -11.51 -16.20 12.38
C ARG A 128 -12.49 -15.16 11.81
N ALA A 129 -12.42 -14.87 10.53
CA ALA A 129 -13.28 -13.88 9.90
C ALA A 129 -14.74 -14.32 9.84
N THR A 130 -15.67 -13.43 10.12
CA THR A 130 -17.07 -13.53 9.73
C THR A 130 -17.24 -13.08 8.29
N ARG A 131 -16.52 -12.00 7.91
CA ARG A 131 -16.48 -11.42 6.56
C ARG A 131 -15.07 -10.95 6.26
N ILE A 132 -14.67 -10.99 5.01
CA ILE A 132 -13.33 -10.61 4.55
C ILE A 132 -13.46 -9.39 3.66
N VAL A 133 -12.53 -8.45 3.80
CA VAL A 133 -12.34 -7.33 2.86
C VAL A 133 -10.94 -7.41 2.28
N THR A 134 -10.81 -7.11 1.01
CA THR A 134 -9.53 -6.91 0.32
C THR A 134 -9.44 -5.50 -0.25
N ILE A 135 -8.26 -5.11 -0.65
CA ILE A 135 -8.00 -3.75 -1.13
C ILE A 135 -7.92 -3.65 -2.66
N SER A 136 -8.11 -4.77 -3.38
CA SER A 136 -8.13 -4.84 -4.85
C SER A 136 -8.89 -6.08 -5.34
N GLU A 137 -9.41 -6.06 -6.56
CA GLU A 137 -9.98 -7.25 -7.22
C GLU A 137 -8.91 -8.31 -7.47
N SER A 138 -7.68 -7.88 -7.76
CA SER A 138 -6.53 -8.78 -7.88
C SER A 138 -6.30 -9.56 -6.59
N ALA A 139 -6.26 -8.90 -5.42
CA ALA A 139 -6.11 -9.57 -4.14
C ALA A 139 -7.29 -10.49 -3.84
N LYS A 140 -8.53 -10.12 -4.21
CA LYS A 140 -9.71 -10.97 -4.10
C LYS A 140 -9.57 -12.24 -4.93
N LYS A 141 -9.16 -12.10 -6.20
CA LYS A 141 -8.92 -13.23 -7.10
C LYS A 141 -7.90 -14.20 -6.52
N ASP A 142 -6.79 -13.68 -5.99
CA ASP A 142 -5.75 -14.49 -5.38
C ASP A 142 -6.26 -15.22 -4.13
N ILE A 143 -6.99 -14.55 -3.24
CA ILE A 143 -7.58 -15.19 -2.06
C ILE A 143 -8.50 -16.35 -2.46
N LEU A 144 -9.38 -16.12 -3.42
CA LEU A 144 -10.32 -17.15 -3.91
C LEU A 144 -9.59 -18.29 -4.63
N THR A 145 -8.44 -18.03 -5.23
CA THR A 145 -7.64 -19.04 -5.95
C THR A 145 -6.82 -19.92 -5.00
N TYR A 146 -6.23 -19.30 -3.97
CA TYR A 146 -5.23 -19.99 -3.15
C TYR A 146 -5.73 -20.47 -1.79
N PHE A 147 -6.93 -20.01 -1.34
CA PHE A 147 -7.46 -20.33 -0.02
C PHE A 147 -8.91 -20.78 -0.06
N ASP A 148 -9.24 -21.75 0.80
CA ASP A 148 -10.63 -22.07 1.11
C ASP A 148 -11.21 -21.00 2.06
N ILE A 149 -12.10 -20.18 1.54
CA ILE A 149 -12.78 -19.12 2.32
C ILE A 149 -13.94 -19.63 3.16
N GLN A 150 -14.29 -20.93 3.08
CA GLN A 150 -15.34 -21.59 3.85
C GLN A 150 -16.70 -20.87 3.75
N GLY A 151 -17.07 -20.45 2.55
CA GLY A 151 -18.35 -19.77 2.28
C GLY A 151 -18.44 -18.31 2.75
N ARG A 152 -17.35 -17.71 3.22
CA ARG A 152 -17.34 -16.31 3.66
C ARG A 152 -17.42 -15.35 2.47
N THR A 153 -18.07 -14.21 2.67
CA THR A 153 -18.05 -13.11 1.69
C THR A 153 -16.70 -12.45 1.67
N VAL A 154 -16.21 -12.14 0.47
CA VAL A 154 -15.00 -11.35 0.22
C VAL A 154 -15.39 -10.10 -0.57
N ASP A 155 -15.35 -8.95 0.09
CA ASP A 155 -15.62 -7.65 -0.51
C ASP A 155 -14.32 -6.99 -0.96
N VAL A 156 -14.43 -6.05 -1.90
CA VAL A 156 -13.32 -5.19 -2.31
C VAL A 156 -13.63 -3.76 -1.88
N VAL A 157 -12.71 -3.18 -1.12
CA VAL A 157 -12.73 -1.76 -0.76
C VAL A 157 -11.36 -1.17 -1.09
N TYR A 158 -11.30 -0.37 -2.14
CA TYR A 158 -10.06 0.27 -2.57
C TYR A 158 -9.53 1.22 -1.51
N ASN A 159 -8.21 1.27 -1.38
CA ASN A 159 -7.56 2.30 -0.57
C ASN A 159 -7.74 3.68 -1.23
N GLY A 160 -7.70 4.71 -0.39
CA GLY A 160 -7.62 6.09 -0.87
C GLY A 160 -6.18 6.58 -1.02
N THR A 161 -6.01 7.67 -1.76
CA THR A 161 -4.79 8.46 -1.74
C THR A 161 -4.91 9.60 -0.72
N GLU A 162 -3.78 10.02 -0.16
CA GLU A 162 -3.72 11.26 0.62
C GLU A 162 -3.79 12.46 -0.32
N ALA A 163 -4.39 13.55 0.14
CA ALA A 163 -4.34 14.80 -0.61
C ALA A 163 -2.89 15.31 -0.69
N CYS A 164 -2.52 15.92 -1.83
CA CYS A 164 -1.23 16.58 -1.94
C CYS A 164 -1.09 17.64 -0.83
N PRO A 165 -0.01 17.63 -0.03
CA PRO A 165 0.18 18.63 1.01
C PRO A 165 0.33 20.03 0.41
N ALA A 166 -0.24 21.04 1.08
CA ALA A 166 -0.11 22.43 0.66
C ALA A 166 1.36 22.91 0.68
N ASN A 167 2.17 22.37 1.59
CA ASN A 167 3.57 22.70 1.75
C ASN A 167 4.44 21.51 1.40
N VAL A 168 5.13 21.60 0.28
CA VAL A 168 6.13 20.64 -0.19
C VAL A 168 7.50 21.14 0.22
N GLN A 169 8.31 20.27 0.83
CA GLN A 169 9.65 20.63 1.30
C GLN A 169 10.72 20.08 0.35
N ALA A 170 11.60 20.94 -0.13
CA ALA A 170 12.75 20.52 -0.90
C ALA A 170 13.70 19.67 -0.04
N PRO A 171 14.34 18.63 -0.62
CA PRO A 171 15.37 17.87 0.08
C PRO A 171 16.60 18.74 0.35
N ALA A 172 17.41 18.31 1.34
CA ALA A 172 18.67 19.02 1.68
C ALA A 172 19.65 19.07 0.50
N VAL A 173 19.64 18.07 -0.37
CA VAL A 173 20.46 18.01 -1.59
C VAL A 173 19.53 17.93 -2.79
N ILE A 174 19.47 19.01 -3.56
CA ILE A 174 18.67 19.09 -4.79
C ILE A 174 19.40 18.34 -5.90
N PRO A 175 18.74 17.45 -6.65
CA PRO A 175 19.35 16.80 -7.81
C PRO A 175 19.78 17.82 -8.87
N GLU A 176 20.99 17.70 -9.37
CA GLU A 176 21.55 18.61 -10.39
C GLU A 176 21.02 18.31 -11.80
N ARG A 177 20.65 17.05 -12.05
CA ARG A 177 20.13 16.59 -13.34
C ARG A 177 18.64 16.27 -13.27
N PRO A 178 17.92 16.33 -14.38
CA PRO A 178 16.59 15.74 -14.47
C PRO A 178 16.64 14.26 -14.11
N PHE A 179 15.60 13.76 -13.45
CA PHE A 179 15.65 12.41 -12.87
C PHE A 179 14.35 11.61 -13.04
N LEU A 180 14.54 10.30 -13.14
CA LEU A 180 13.52 9.28 -12.95
C LEU A 180 13.46 8.92 -11.47
N LEU A 181 12.28 8.65 -10.94
CA LEU A 181 12.06 8.40 -9.52
C LEU A 181 11.46 7.02 -9.28
N ASN A 182 12.04 6.29 -8.34
CA ASN A 182 11.44 5.09 -7.75
C ASN A 182 11.36 5.26 -6.23
N ILE A 183 10.18 5.03 -5.65
CA ILE A 183 9.97 5.07 -4.18
C ILE A 183 9.46 3.72 -3.72
N ASN A 184 10.33 2.95 -3.07
CA ASN A 184 10.03 1.62 -2.59
C ASN A 184 10.98 1.19 -1.46
N ARG A 185 10.59 0.15 -0.71
CA ARG A 185 11.56 -0.65 0.06
C ARG A 185 12.44 -1.40 -0.93
N ILE A 186 13.76 -1.37 -0.75
CA ILE A 186 14.70 -1.99 -1.69
C ILE A 186 14.81 -3.49 -1.35
N CYS A 187 14.03 -4.29 -2.09
CA CYS A 187 13.93 -5.74 -1.98
C CYS A 187 13.52 -6.36 -3.32
N ARG A 188 13.73 -7.66 -3.51
CA ARG A 188 13.63 -8.35 -4.81
C ARG A 188 12.28 -8.23 -5.49
N ASN A 189 11.17 -8.26 -4.74
CA ASN A 189 9.83 -8.14 -5.33
C ASN A 189 9.54 -6.77 -5.94
N LYS A 190 10.38 -5.76 -5.67
CA LYS A 190 10.27 -4.42 -6.26
C LYS A 190 10.96 -4.28 -7.62
N ASN A 191 11.74 -5.28 -8.02
CA ASN A 191 12.30 -5.43 -9.36
C ASN A 191 13.11 -4.22 -9.87
N VAL A 192 13.67 -3.43 -8.96
CA VAL A 192 14.36 -2.16 -9.26
C VAL A 192 15.61 -2.35 -10.11
N HIS A 193 16.20 -3.55 -10.13
CA HIS A 193 17.42 -3.86 -10.88
C HIS A 193 17.24 -3.78 -12.41
N VAL A 194 16.00 -3.76 -12.92
CA VAL A 194 15.73 -3.59 -14.35
C VAL A 194 15.81 -2.12 -14.78
N LEU A 195 15.71 -1.17 -13.85
CA LEU A 195 15.61 0.27 -14.14
C LEU A 195 16.90 0.93 -14.65
N PRO A 196 18.13 0.53 -14.26
CA PRO A 196 19.36 1.14 -14.77
C PRO A 196 19.45 1.14 -16.30
N ALA A 197 18.89 0.13 -16.98
CA ALA A 197 18.83 0.06 -18.44
C ALA A 197 18.14 1.28 -19.08
N LEU A 198 17.19 1.91 -18.37
CA LEU A 198 16.45 3.08 -18.84
C LEU A 198 17.30 4.36 -18.98
N LEU A 199 18.49 4.37 -18.39
CA LEU A 199 19.40 5.54 -18.45
C LEU A 199 20.30 5.53 -19.70
N VAL A 200 20.30 4.45 -20.48
CA VAL A 200 21.11 4.39 -21.70
C VAL A 200 20.55 5.35 -22.74
N GLY A 201 21.45 6.17 -23.35
CA GLY A 201 21.08 7.08 -24.44
C GLY A 201 20.41 8.39 -24.01
N ASN A 202 20.36 8.70 -22.71
CA ASN A 202 19.81 9.96 -22.18
C ASN A 202 20.67 10.53 -21.05
N ASP A 203 20.35 11.73 -20.56
CA ASP A 203 21.08 12.45 -19.48
C ASP A 203 20.36 12.42 -18.12
N LEU A 204 19.41 11.50 -17.94
CA LEU A 204 18.64 11.39 -16.71
C LEU A 204 19.42 10.68 -15.60
N ASP A 205 19.19 11.07 -14.35
CA ASP A 205 19.55 10.28 -13.16
C ASP A 205 18.39 9.34 -12.77
N LEU A 206 18.70 8.24 -12.10
CA LEU A 206 17.70 7.38 -11.43
C LEU A 206 17.85 7.55 -9.91
N LEU A 207 16.83 8.13 -9.27
CA LEU A 207 16.77 8.27 -7.83
C LEU A 207 15.91 7.14 -7.24
N ILE A 208 16.51 6.37 -6.33
CA ILE A 208 15.87 5.25 -5.63
C ILE A 208 15.71 5.65 -4.17
N ALA A 209 14.46 5.95 -3.76
CA ALA A 209 14.09 6.34 -2.42
C ALA A 209 13.54 5.14 -1.63
N GLY A 210 13.97 4.98 -0.38
CA GLY A 210 13.44 4.02 0.56
C GLY A 210 14.49 3.23 1.33
N PRO A 211 14.08 2.47 2.34
CA PRO A 211 14.99 1.69 3.16
C PRO A 211 15.49 0.45 2.42
N VAL A 212 16.79 0.19 2.55
CA VAL A 212 17.42 -1.04 2.04
C VAL A 212 17.09 -2.20 3.00
N GLN A 213 16.18 -3.07 2.58
CA GLN A 213 15.81 -4.29 3.32
C GLN A 213 16.69 -5.50 2.95
N ASP A 214 17.15 -5.54 1.70
CA ASP A 214 18.01 -6.60 1.15
C ASP A 214 19.28 -5.95 0.59
N LYS A 215 20.40 -6.09 1.34
CA LYS A 215 21.69 -5.52 0.96
C LYS A 215 22.28 -6.20 -0.29
N ASP A 216 22.07 -7.50 -0.45
CA ASP A 216 22.56 -8.24 -1.60
C ASP A 216 21.83 -7.82 -2.86
N TYR A 217 20.54 -7.55 -2.73
CA TYR A 217 19.74 -7.01 -3.82
C TYR A 217 20.14 -5.56 -4.19
N ALA A 218 20.45 -4.72 -3.21
CA ALA A 218 20.99 -3.39 -3.50
C ALA A 218 22.31 -3.45 -4.30
N GLN A 219 23.19 -4.44 -3.99
CA GLN A 219 24.40 -4.67 -4.78
C GLN A 219 24.08 -5.20 -6.19
N GLU A 220 23.01 -5.95 -6.36
CA GLU A 220 22.54 -6.40 -7.68
C GLU A 220 22.14 -5.21 -8.56
N ILE A 221 21.38 -4.25 -8.02
CA ILE A 221 21.03 -3.01 -8.73
C ILE A 221 22.28 -2.26 -9.20
N LEU A 222 23.31 -2.14 -8.34
CA LEU A 222 24.59 -1.50 -8.71
C LEU A 222 25.38 -2.31 -9.74
N ARG A 223 25.28 -3.66 -9.73
CA ARG A 223 25.90 -4.49 -10.79
C ARG A 223 25.23 -4.24 -12.14
N GLU A 224 23.93 -4.17 -12.18
CA GLU A 224 23.20 -3.83 -13.42
C GLU A 224 23.54 -2.40 -13.88
N ALA A 225 23.64 -1.42 -12.97
CA ALA A 225 24.09 -0.08 -13.32
C ALA A 225 25.49 -0.06 -14.00
N ARG A 226 26.44 -0.83 -13.47
CA ARG A 226 27.77 -0.99 -14.08
C ARG A 226 27.70 -1.70 -15.44
N ARG A 227 26.88 -2.75 -15.56
CA ARG A 227 26.67 -3.46 -16.82
C ARG A 227 26.22 -2.50 -17.95
N TRP A 228 25.34 -1.56 -17.61
CA TRP A 228 24.85 -0.53 -18.52
C TRP A 228 25.75 0.72 -18.59
N LYS A 229 26.84 0.79 -17.81
CA LYS A 229 27.79 1.94 -17.72
C LYS A 229 27.08 3.24 -17.30
N VAL A 230 26.20 3.14 -16.32
CA VAL A 230 25.37 4.24 -15.79
C VAL A 230 25.45 4.36 -14.26
N GLU A 231 26.46 3.74 -13.62
CA GLU A 231 26.58 3.67 -12.16
C GLU A 231 26.60 5.03 -11.47
N ASP A 232 27.22 6.03 -12.09
CA ASP A 232 27.31 7.40 -11.54
C ASP A 232 25.95 8.12 -11.52
N ARG A 233 24.99 7.60 -12.27
CA ARG A 233 23.64 8.18 -12.42
C ARG A 233 22.56 7.42 -11.63
N VAL A 234 22.89 6.31 -10.99
CA VAL A 234 21.96 5.55 -10.11
C VAL A 234 22.26 5.92 -8.67
N LYS A 235 21.31 6.59 -8.01
CA LYS A 235 21.49 7.17 -6.68
C LYS A 235 20.50 6.62 -5.68
N PHE A 236 20.98 5.98 -4.63
CA PHE A 236 20.19 5.61 -3.47
C PHE A 236 20.09 6.81 -2.54
N ILE A 237 18.91 7.41 -2.41
CA ILE A 237 18.71 8.61 -1.58
C ILE A 237 18.18 8.30 -0.17
N GLY A 238 17.99 7.00 0.14
CA GLY A 238 17.49 6.57 1.45
C GLY A 238 15.99 6.81 1.66
N PRO A 239 15.50 6.58 2.88
CA PRO A 239 14.12 6.90 3.23
C PRO A 239 13.87 8.40 3.15
N VAL A 240 12.75 8.80 2.54
CA VAL A 240 12.32 10.20 2.42
C VAL A 240 11.11 10.45 3.32
N HIS A 241 11.04 11.62 3.94
CA HIS A 241 9.88 12.07 4.69
C HIS A 241 8.73 12.47 3.74
N THR A 242 7.50 12.47 4.25
CA THR A 242 6.31 12.74 3.42
C THR A 242 6.45 14.04 2.63
N ALA A 243 6.89 15.14 3.25
CA ALA A 243 7.03 16.44 2.56
C ALA A 243 8.08 16.41 1.44
N GLU A 244 9.22 15.71 1.65
CA GLU A 244 10.25 15.51 0.62
C GLU A 244 9.79 14.56 -0.48
N LYS A 245 9.04 13.48 -0.11
CA LYS A 245 8.43 12.56 -1.09
C LYS A 245 7.62 13.32 -2.12
N HIS A 246 6.77 14.24 -1.68
CA HIS A 246 5.95 15.05 -2.55
C HIS A 246 6.78 16.01 -3.42
N TRP A 247 7.90 16.53 -2.91
CA TRP A 247 8.83 17.32 -3.71
C TRP A 247 9.43 16.49 -4.85
N TYR A 248 9.92 15.28 -4.55
CA TYR A 248 10.48 14.40 -5.57
C TYR A 248 9.45 14.01 -6.63
N LEU A 249 8.21 13.68 -6.24
CA LEU A 249 7.12 13.40 -7.15
C LEU A 249 6.76 14.60 -8.05
N GLN A 250 6.81 15.79 -7.51
CA GLN A 250 6.55 17.03 -8.26
C GLN A 250 7.63 17.35 -9.30
N HIS A 251 8.89 17.00 -9.02
CA HIS A 251 10.04 17.40 -9.83
C HIS A 251 10.62 16.29 -10.71
N CYS A 252 10.24 15.03 -10.53
CA CYS A 252 10.71 13.95 -11.39
C CYS A 252 10.18 14.11 -12.82
N GLN A 253 10.94 13.58 -13.80
CA GLN A 253 10.50 13.47 -15.19
C GLN A 253 9.47 12.36 -15.35
N ALA A 254 9.66 11.25 -14.64
CA ALA A 254 8.73 10.13 -14.59
C ALA A 254 8.87 9.36 -13.28
N PHE A 255 7.80 8.67 -12.89
CA PHE A 255 7.79 7.74 -11.76
C PHE A 255 7.83 6.31 -12.27
N LEU A 256 8.72 5.49 -11.69
CA LEU A 256 8.98 4.12 -12.12
C LEU A 256 8.60 3.12 -11.01
N PHE A 257 7.77 2.11 -11.32
CA PHE A 257 7.27 1.15 -10.35
C PHE A 257 7.20 -0.28 -10.90
N PRO A 258 8.35 -0.95 -11.14
CA PRO A 258 8.42 -2.24 -11.82
C PRO A 258 8.14 -3.44 -10.91
N SER A 259 7.37 -3.26 -9.84
CA SER A 259 7.12 -4.30 -8.82
C SER A 259 6.47 -5.56 -9.40
N LEU A 260 6.95 -6.73 -8.99
CA LEU A 260 6.43 -8.03 -9.43
C LEU A 260 5.14 -8.44 -8.71
N ALA A 261 4.91 -7.91 -7.52
CA ALA A 261 3.72 -8.22 -6.74
C ALA A 261 3.37 -7.06 -5.80
N GLU A 262 2.14 -6.55 -5.93
CA GLU A 262 1.57 -5.50 -5.09
C GLU A 262 0.14 -5.87 -4.68
N GLY A 263 -0.21 -5.50 -3.43
CA GLY A 263 -1.59 -5.61 -3.00
C GLY A 263 -2.48 -4.49 -3.54
N PHE A 264 -1.85 -3.31 -3.83
CA PHE A 264 -2.56 -2.15 -4.38
C PHE A 264 -1.66 -1.33 -5.32
N GLY A 265 -0.73 -0.53 -4.78
CA GLY A 265 0.13 0.33 -5.57
C GLY A 265 -0.11 1.82 -5.30
N LEU A 266 -0.28 2.21 -4.03
CA LEU A 266 -0.45 3.63 -3.62
C LEU A 266 0.55 4.59 -4.27
N PRO A 267 1.86 4.26 -4.40
CA PRO A 267 2.83 5.17 -5.03
C PRO A 267 2.51 5.52 -6.49
N VAL A 268 1.83 4.63 -7.22
CA VAL A 268 1.37 4.90 -8.59
C VAL A 268 0.33 6.03 -8.59
N LEU A 269 -0.66 5.95 -7.71
CA LEU A 269 -1.70 6.98 -7.58
C LEU A 269 -1.12 8.29 -7.04
N GLU A 270 -0.17 8.23 -6.11
CA GLU A 270 0.53 9.41 -5.58
C GLU A 270 1.31 10.16 -6.68
N ALA A 271 1.95 9.44 -7.61
CA ALA A 271 2.64 10.05 -8.74
C ALA A 271 1.65 10.65 -9.75
N LEU A 272 0.53 10.00 -10.02
CA LEU A 272 -0.52 10.51 -10.89
C LEU A 272 -1.13 11.83 -10.38
N GLN A 273 -1.18 12.06 -9.06
CA GLN A 273 -1.62 13.35 -8.50
C GLN A 273 -0.77 14.55 -8.95
N TYR A 274 0.48 14.30 -9.36
CA TYR A 274 1.40 15.31 -9.90
C TYR A 274 1.41 15.33 -11.44
N TYR A 275 0.50 14.57 -12.08
CA TYR A 275 0.41 14.46 -13.54
C TYR A 275 1.73 14.04 -14.20
N LYS A 276 2.51 13.21 -13.50
CA LYS A 276 3.76 12.68 -14.04
C LYS A 276 3.49 11.44 -14.87
N PRO A 277 4.29 11.21 -15.94
CA PRO A 277 4.32 9.91 -16.57
C PRO A 277 4.67 8.82 -15.55
N VAL A 278 3.83 7.80 -15.44
CA VAL A 278 4.05 6.67 -14.53
C VAL A 278 4.27 5.42 -15.35
N PHE A 279 5.37 4.74 -15.09
CA PHE A 279 5.71 3.47 -15.72
C PHE A 279 5.71 2.37 -14.65
N CYS A 280 4.85 1.40 -14.79
CA CYS A 280 4.76 0.31 -13.83
C CYS A 280 4.69 -1.05 -14.53
N SER A 281 4.81 -2.13 -13.76
CA SER A 281 4.58 -3.48 -14.29
C SER A 281 3.10 -3.71 -14.54
N ASP A 282 2.80 -4.70 -15.36
CA ASP A 282 1.44 -5.21 -15.61
C ASP A 282 1.02 -6.32 -14.63
N HIS A 283 1.69 -6.40 -13.46
CA HIS A 283 1.53 -7.49 -12.49
C HIS A 283 0.51 -7.16 -11.40
N THR A 284 -0.21 -8.18 -10.96
CA THR A 284 -1.11 -8.19 -9.80
C THR A 284 -2.13 -7.03 -9.83
N SER A 285 -2.15 -6.14 -8.84
CA SER A 285 -3.10 -5.03 -8.74
C SER A 285 -2.75 -3.80 -9.59
N LEU A 286 -1.55 -3.72 -10.16
CA LEU A 286 -1.09 -2.50 -10.83
C LEU A 286 -1.92 -2.13 -12.08
N PRO A 287 -2.37 -3.07 -12.94
CA PRO A 287 -3.28 -2.73 -14.05
C PRO A 287 -4.63 -2.18 -13.57
N GLU A 288 -5.16 -2.71 -12.47
CA GLU A 288 -6.41 -2.26 -11.87
C GLU A 288 -6.30 -0.83 -11.29
N VAL A 289 -5.15 -0.55 -10.65
CA VAL A 289 -4.89 0.72 -9.97
C VAL A 289 -4.40 1.80 -10.93
N GLY A 290 -3.57 1.46 -11.91
CA GLY A 290 -3.03 2.40 -12.91
C GLY A 290 -4.04 2.70 -14.03
N GLY A 291 -4.86 1.73 -14.42
CA GLY A 291 -5.82 1.85 -15.53
C GLY A 291 -5.14 2.33 -16.82
N ASP A 292 -5.82 3.20 -17.55
CA ASP A 292 -5.30 3.78 -18.79
C ASP A 292 -4.46 5.05 -18.57
N CYS A 293 -4.13 5.36 -17.30
CA CYS A 293 -3.41 6.58 -16.93
C CYS A 293 -1.89 6.37 -16.80
N VAL A 294 -1.40 5.15 -17.04
CA VAL A 294 0.01 4.78 -16.86
C VAL A 294 0.53 3.98 -18.06
N PHE A 295 1.83 3.85 -18.14
CA PHE A 295 2.52 3.03 -19.14
C PHE A 295 2.95 1.71 -18.49
N TYR A 296 2.66 0.59 -19.13
CA TYR A 296 2.98 -0.73 -18.59
C TYR A 296 4.22 -1.29 -19.27
N PHE A 297 5.24 -1.60 -18.48
CA PHE A 297 6.35 -2.45 -18.94
C PHE A 297 5.80 -3.82 -19.28
N ASP A 298 6.39 -4.44 -20.32
CA ASP A 298 6.06 -5.80 -20.66
C ASP A 298 6.37 -6.78 -19.50
N HIS A 299 5.73 -7.93 -19.54
CA HIS A 299 5.87 -8.95 -18.50
C HIS A 299 7.31 -9.46 -18.30
N GLN A 300 8.16 -9.30 -19.29
CA GLN A 300 9.54 -9.79 -19.30
C GLN A 300 10.57 -8.71 -18.99
N PHE A 301 10.15 -7.44 -18.92
CA PHE A 301 11.03 -6.29 -18.69
C PHE A 301 12.21 -6.22 -19.65
N GLN A 302 11.93 -6.43 -20.96
CA GLN A 302 12.98 -6.35 -21.98
C GLN A 302 13.54 -4.92 -22.06
N PRO A 303 14.87 -4.72 -21.91
CA PRO A 303 15.45 -3.38 -21.81
C PRO A 303 15.12 -2.47 -22.98
N GLU A 304 15.16 -2.98 -24.22
CA GLU A 304 14.89 -2.21 -25.43
C GLU A 304 13.42 -1.77 -25.49
N ALA A 305 12.49 -2.66 -25.11
CA ALA A 305 11.06 -2.36 -25.06
C ALA A 305 10.77 -1.32 -23.96
N MET A 306 11.43 -1.45 -22.79
CA MET A 306 11.29 -0.49 -21.69
C MET A 306 11.83 0.90 -22.06
N GLN A 307 12.97 0.97 -22.77
CA GLN A 307 13.54 2.24 -23.25
C GLN A 307 12.63 2.93 -24.27
N ALA A 308 12.13 2.18 -25.25
CA ALA A 308 11.18 2.72 -26.24
C ALA A 308 9.89 3.24 -25.58
N LEU A 309 9.36 2.51 -24.61
CA LEU A 309 8.18 2.91 -23.84
C LEU A 309 8.44 4.16 -23.02
N LEU A 310 9.63 4.27 -22.39
CA LEU A 310 10.02 5.47 -21.64
C LEU A 310 10.08 6.70 -22.55
N GLU A 311 10.72 6.59 -23.71
CA GLU A 311 10.80 7.69 -24.67
C GLU A 311 9.41 8.13 -25.14
N GLN A 312 8.54 7.19 -25.51
CA GLN A 312 7.16 7.45 -25.87
C GLN A 312 6.39 8.17 -24.73
N GLY A 313 6.49 7.67 -23.51
CA GLY A 313 5.73 8.20 -22.38
C GLY A 313 6.23 9.57 -21.90
N LEU A 314 7.53 9.86 -22.00
CA LEU A 314 8.07 11.19 -21.70
C LEU A 314 7.58 12.27 -22.68
N GLN A 315 7.22 11.89 -23.91
CA GLN A 315 6.67 12.79 -24.94
C GLN A 315 5.13 12.83 -24.93
N ALA A 316 4.48 11.97 -24.15
CA ALA A 316 3.04 11.84 -24.15
C ALA A 316 2.34 13.06 -23.54
N ASN A 317 1.25 13.48 -24.17
CA ASN A 317 0.36 14.50 -23.62
C ASN A 317 -0.66 13.85 -22.68
N LEU A 318 -0.40 13.89 -21.38
CA LEU A 318 -1.26 13.29 -20.36
C LEU A 318 -2.53 14.12 -20.17
N SER A 319 -3.70 13.49 -20.30
CA SER A 319 -4.98 14.13 -20.02
C SER A 319 -5.20 14.30 -18.53
N ARG A 320 -5.07 15.52 -18.01
CA ARG A 320 -5.35 15.82 -16.60
C ARG A 320 -6.77 15.43 -16.21
N THR A 321 -7.75 15.73 -17.05
CA THR A 321 -9.16 15.38 -16.80
C THR A 321 -9.35 13.86 -16.65
N ALA A 322 -8.68 13.06 -17.50
CA ALA A 322 -8.74 11.59 -17.38
C ALA A 322 -8.08 11.10 -16.09
N ILE A 323 -6.92 11.67 -15.73
CA ILE A 323 -6.21 11.35 -14.48
C ILE A 323 -7.07 11.70 -13.27
N ASP A 324 -7.67 12.90 -13.22
CA ASP A 324 -8.53 13.33 -12.10
C ASP A 324 -9.77 12.44 -11.96
N ALA A 325 -10.41 12.11 -13.08
CA ALA A 325 -11.54 11.17 -13.09
C ALA A 325 -11.13 9.80 -12.56
N HIS A 326 -9.95 9.31 -12.95
CA HIS A 326 -9.40 8.04 -12.46
C HIS A 326 -9.09 8.08 -10.96
N LEU A 327 -8.35 9.11 -10.49
CA LEU A 327 -8.00 9.31 -9.08
C LEU A 327 -9.23 9.46 -8.18
N SER A 328 -10.31 10.05 -8.70
CA SER A 328 -11.56 10.21 -7.95
C SER A 328 -12.16 8.88 -7.47
N ARG A 329 -11.77 7.74 -8.04
CA ARG A 329 -12.19 6.39 -7.62
C ARG A 329 -11.54 5.97 -6.31
N PHE A 330 -10.35 6.50 -5.99
CA PHE A 330 -9.45 6.06 -4.94
C PHE A 330 -9.34 7.13 -3.84
N THR A 331 -10.41 7.32 -3.08
CA THR A 331 -10.44 8.27 -1.96
C THR A 331 -10.75 7.56 -0.65
N TRP A 332 -10.16 8.04 0.45
CA TRP A 332 -10.45 7.50 1.78
C TRP A 332 -11.91 7.70 2.18
N ASP A 333 -12.57 8.74 1.66
CA ASP A 333 -14.00 8.96 1.89
C ASP A 333 -14.86 7.87 1.26
N LYS A 334 -14.53 7.44 0.04
CA LYS A 334 -15.21 6.30 -0.61
C LYS A 334 -14.94 5.00 0.14
N ALA A 335 -13.69 4.78 0.57
CA ALA A 335 -13.35 3.64 1.40
C ALA A 335 -14.15 3.62 2.70
N ALA A 336 -14.18 4.72 3.45
CA ALA A 336 -14.92 4.82 4.70
C ALA A 336 -16.42 4.59 4.49
N SER A 337 -17.03 5.16 3.45
CA SER A 337 -18.44 4.94 3.11
C SER A 337 -18.75 3.47 2.83
N ALA A 338 -17.85 2.77 2.10
CA ALA A 338 -17.98 1.34 1.84
C ALA A 338 -17.83 0.50 3.11
N TYR A 339 -16.85 0.84 3.97
CA TYR A 339 -16.68 0.16 5.26
C TYR A 339 -17.88 0.38 6.19
N TRP A 340 -18.43 1.59 6.26
CA TRP A 340 -19.62 1.86 7.07
C TRP A 340 -20.82 1.03 6.61
N LYS A 341 -21.02 0.85 5.31
CA LYS A 341 -22.05 -0.04 4.78
C LYS A 341 -21.85 -1.48 5.24
N ILE A 342 -20.62 -1.99 5.11
CA ILE A 342 -20.26 -3.36 5.55
C ILE A 342 -20.49 -3.51 7.06
N TYR A 343 -20.09 -2.54 7.87
CA TYR A 343 -20.28 -2.59 9.32
C TYR A 343 -21.76 -2.61 9.71
N GLN A 344 -22.62 -1.82 9.04
CA GLN A 344 -24.06 -1.81 9.27
C GLN A 344 -24.72 -3.16 8.93
N GLU A 345 -24.23 -3.83 7.89
CA GLU A 345 -24.72 -5.17 7.53
C GLU A 345 -24.28 -6.27 8.52
N MET A 346 -23.22 -6.04 9.31
CA MET A 346 -22.66 -7.02 10.25
C MET A 346 -23.13 -6.82 11.70
N ILE A 347 -23.67 -5.65 12.08
CA ILE A 347 -24.08 -5.28 13.45
C ILE A 347 -25.61 -5.41 13.61
#